data_cc9ba6af48e23604dc6a9d744684d34e
#
_entry.id   cc9ba6af48e23604dc6a9d744684d34e
#
_cell.length_a   1.000
_cell.length_b   1.000
_cell.length_c   1.000
_cell.angle_alpha   90.00
_cell.angle_beta   90.00
_cell.angle_gamma   90.00
#
_symmetry.space_group_name_H-M   'P 1'
#
loop_
_entity.id
_entity.type
_entity.pdbx_description
1 polymer ?
#
loop_
_entity_poly.entity_id
_entity_poly.type
_entity_poly.pdbx_seq_one_letter_code
_entity_poly.pdbx_strand_id
1 'polypeptide(L)'
;MELGSMPMLARERDWAIAARQDIALLDQIARTIDGPFHLVNPASFADNLAAFQRVLRERSVAGRVYFGKKANKAAAWLREVAKLDGAVDVASVPEFVHTLANGVRGEDVGVTGAAKSDDLLWLASRHGATVAIDALDELERAIAIADQARPLRVLLRVLPPKSPNSRFGLNPTDLSAALRRCGEAQQQITVEGFSFHLDGYAVLPRAELAATLVELCKETRSQYGFPCSAISIGGGFACAYVEQDDWQNFRERLDPSQFHAEKSFQQFYPYHQSPTGASMLDAILATEVGSEMLASKLIAAQVALYLEPGRALLDGAGLTVFPVQGFKRNAEHGIVTVAGLSMSLSEQWKNSEYLPTPMLVQRGPDRPQERVRAAIGGSSCMEYDVLTWRKILFPAAPRHGDLIVYPNTAGYQMDKNESEFHQLALPPKIVVSQEGGAFTWRMDQP
;
A
#
# COMPACT_ATOMS: atom_id res chain seq x y z
N MET A 1 -13.14 -25.95 -28.16
CA MET A 1 -13.33 -25.24 -26.88
C MET A 1 -12.81 -23.85 -27.08
N GLU A 2 -13.68 -22.83 -27.04
CA GLU A 2 -13.21 -21.45 -27.02
C GLU A 2 -12.31 -21.29 -25.80
N LEU A 3 -11.06 -20.96 -26.01
CA LEU A 3 -10.14 -20.52 -24.96
C LEU A 3 -10.74 -19.22 -24.40
N GLY A 4 -11.63 -19.37 -23.42
CA GLY A 4 -12.27 -18.25 -22.77
C GLY A 4 -11.25 -17.35 -22.13
N SER A 5 -11.37 -16.02 -22.29
CA SER A 5 -10.63 -15.10 -21.41
C SER A 5 -10.97 -15.48 -19.98
N MET A 6 -9.95 -15.70 -19.14
CA MET A 6 -10.16 -15.94 -17.72
C MET A 6 -10.48 -14.59 -17.08
N PRO A 7 -11.73 -14.32 -16.71
CA PRO A 7 -12.05 -13.05 -16.05
C PRO A 7 -11.42 -13.05 -14.65
N MET A 8 -10.72 -11.99 -14.35
CA MET A 8 -10.21 -11.69 -13.01
C MET A 8 -11.06 -10.53 -12.48
N LEU A 9 -12.34 -10.83 -12.21
CA LEU A 9 -13.29 -9.80 -11.80
C LEU A 9 -12.88 -9.21 -10.44
N ALA A 10 -12.73 -7.90 -10.40
CA ALA A 10 -12.34 -7.22 -9.18
C ALA A 10 -13.45 -7.27 -8.14
N ARG A 11 -13.06 -7.44 -6.88
CA ARG A 11 -13.93 -7.11 -5.75
C ARG A 11 -13.99 -5.60 -5.62
N GLU A 12 -15.15 -5.04 -5.86
CA GLU A 12 -15.37 -3.60 -5.84
C GLU A 12 -16.27 -3.18 -4.68
N ARG A 13 -16.08 -1.98 -4.17
CA ARG A 13 -17.03 -1.34 -3.26
C ARG A 13 -18.16 -0.65 -4.05
N ASP A 14 -19.31 -0.48 -3.43
CA ASP A 14 -20.51 0.09 -4.06
C ASP A 14 -20.25 1.48 -4.67
N TRP A 15 -19.46 2.32 -4.01
CA TRP A 15 -19.10 3.64 -4.54
C TRP A 15 -18.33 3.54 -5.87
N ALA A 16 -17.43 2.55 -5.99
CA ALA A 16 -16.62 2.38 -7.20
C ALA A 16 -17.47 1.87 -8.37
N ILE A 17 -18.40 0.95 -8.07
CA ILE A 17 -19.40 0.48 -9.04
C ILE A 17 -20.26 1.65 -9.50
N ALA A 18 -20.80 2.45 -8.57
CA ALA A 18 -21.64 3.60 -8.89
C ALA A 18 -20.85 4.66 -9.70
N ALA A 19 -19.63 4.99 -9.30
CA ALA A 19 -18.78 5.99 -9.98
C ALA A 19 -18.45 5.58 -11.42
N ARG A 20 -18.10 4.30 -11.65
CA ARG A 20 -17.80 3.84 -13.02
C ARG A 20 -19.05 3.69 -13.91
N GLN A 21 -20.24 3.59 -13.34
CA GLN A 21 -21.51 3.59 -14.04
C GLN A 21 -22.05 5.00 -14.31
N ASP A 22 -21.59 6.00 -13.57
CA ASP A 22 -21.93 7.41 -13.78
C ASP A 22 -21.11 7.98 -14.94
N ILE A 23 -21.64 7.80 -16.16
CA ILE A 23 -20.98 8.27 -17.40
C ILE A 23 -20.83 9.79 -17.37
N ALA A 24 -21.77 10.53 -16.78
CA ALA A 24 -21.71 11.98 -16.73
C ALA A 24 -20.56 12.47 -15.84
N LEU A 25 -20.35 11.84 -14.67
CA LEU A 25 -19.21 12.08 -13.80
C LEU A 25 -17.89 11.84 -14.54
N LEU A 26 -17.75 10.66 -15.13
CA LEU A 26 -16.50 10.28 -15.81
C LEU A 26 -16.24 11.16 -17.04
N ASP A 27 -17.27 11.54 -17.81
CA ASP A 27 -17.13 12.44 -18.96
C ASP A 27 -16.70 13.85 -18.53
N GLN A 28 -17.31 14.38 -17.48
CA GLN A 28 -16.94 15.68 -16.94
C GLN A 28 -15.46 15.71 -16.50
N ILE A 29 -15.02 14.70 -15.75
CA ILE A 29 -13.63 14.64 -15.27
C ILE A 29 -12.69 14.45 -16.46
N ALA A 30 -12.97 13.50 -17.37
CA ALA A 30 -12.12 13.21 -18.51
C ALA A 30 -11.92 14.43 -19.42
N ARG A 31 -12.97 15.25 -19.63
CA ARG A 31 -12.87 16.51 -20.41
C ARG A 31 -12.08 17.59 -19.69
N THR A 32 -12.13 17.60 -18.34
CA THR A 32 -11.42 18.60 -17.55
C THR A 32 -9.91 18.29 -17.48
N ILE A 33 -9.57 17.00 -17.37
CA ILE A 33 -8.18 16.55 -17.20
C ILE A 33 -7.47 16.40 -18.54
N ASP A 34 -8.17 16.05 -19.61
CA ASP A 34 -7.61 15.77 -20.94
C ASP A 34 -6.47 14.72 -20.89
N GLY A 35 -6.66 13.66 -20.13
CA GLY A 35 -5.69 12.59 -19.92
C GLY A 35 -6.16 11.53 -18.96
N PRO A 36 -5.28 10.60 -18.55
CA PRO A 36 -5.60 9.60 -17.51
C PRO A 36 -5.73 10.28 -16.15
N PHE A 37 -6.52 9.69 -15.26
CA PHE A 37 -6.71 10.18 -13.89
C PHE A 37 -7.03 9.05 -12.91
N HIS A 38 -6.80 9.33 -11.64
CA HIS A 38 -7.13 8.43 -10.55
C HIS A 38 -8.30 8.98 -9.75
N LEU A 39 -9.36 8.19 -9.53
CA LEU A 39 -10.38 8.51 -8.54
C LEU A 39 -9.99 7.90 -7.20
N VAL A 40 -10.08 8.70 -6.15
CA VAL A 40 -9.78 8.30 -4.77
C VAL A 40 -10.97 8.62 -3.86
N ASN A 41 -11.32 7.66 -3.00
CA ASN A 41 -12.42 7.77 -2.07
C ASN A 41 -11.93 7.71 -0.61
N PRO A 42 -11.83 8.86 0.08
CA PRO A 42 -11.35 8.92 1.45
C PRO A 42 -12.20 8.16 2.45
N ALA A 43 -13.52 8.04 2.23
CA ALA A 43 -14.41 7.30 3.13
C ALA A 43 -14.03 5.80 3.18
N SER A 44 -13.71 5.20 2.05
CA SER A 44 -13.25 3.81 2.01
C SER A 44 -11.94 3.58 2.78
N PHE A 45 -11.02 4.53 2.71
CA PHE A 45 -9.80 4.52 3.51
C PHE A 45 -10.12 4.65 5.01
N ALA A 46 -11.00 5.57 5.36
CA ALA A 46 -11.44 5.80 6.74
C ALA A 46 -12.06 4.54 7.35
N ASP A 47 -12.93 3.85 6.60
CA ASP A 47 -13.52 2.57 7.01
C ASP A 47 -12.46 1.50 7.27
N ASN A 48 -11.47 1.39 6.38
CA ASN A 48 -10.38 0.43 6.54
C ASN A 48 -9.56 0.74 7.80
N LEU A 49 -9.18 2.00 8.01
CA LEU A 49 -8.44 2.42 9.20
C LEU A 49 -9.24 2.14 10.48
N ALA A 50 -10.52 2.52 10.51
CA ALA A 50 -11.42 2.28 11.63
C ALA A 50 -11.58 0.77 11.93
N ALA A 51 -11.55 -0.09 10.91
CA ALA A 51 -11.62 -1.54 11.09
C ALA A 51 -10.39 -2.08 11.83
N PHE A 52 -9.17 -1.65 11.49
CA PHE A 52 -7.96 -2.01 12.24
C PHE A 52 -8.00 -1.51 13.68
N GLN A 53 -8.40 -0.26 13.89
CA GLN A 53 -8.53 0.32 15.23
C GLN A 53 -9.58 -0.43 16.07
N ARG A 54 -10.67 -0.88 15.44
CA ARG A 54 -11.71 -1.68 16.11
C ARG A 54 -11.15 -2.98 16.62
N VAL A 55 -10.39 -3.73 15.82
CA VAL A 55 -9.77 -4.99 16.25
C VAL A 55 -8.86 -4.79 17.46
N LEU A 56 -8.03 -3.73 17.48
CA LEU A 56 -7.21 -3.42 18.64
C LEU A 56 -8.05 -3.19 19.90
N ARG A 57 -9.16 -2.42 19.78
CA ARG A 57 -10.10 -2.17 20.92
C ARG A 57 -10.79 -3.44 21.38
N GLU A 58 -11.34 -4.24 20.46
CA GLU A 58 -12.06 -5.49 20.77
C GLU A 58 -11.16 -6.53 21.44
N ARG A 59 -9.88 -6.56 21.07
CA ARG A 59 -8.86 -7.40 21.71
C ARG A 59 -8.23 -6.77 22.95
N SER A 60 -8.63 -5.55 23.35
CA SER A 60 -8.07 -4.79 24.46
C SER A 60 -6.54 -4.58 24.37
N VAL A 61 -6.00 -4.58 23.16
CA VAL A 61 -4.58 -4.35 22.90
C VAL A 61 -4.34 -2.88 22.65
N ALA A 62 -3.50 -2.25 23.48
CA ALA A 62 -3.01 -0.91 23.18
C ALA A 62 -2.22 -0.93 21.88
N GLY A 63 -2.43 0.05 21.00
CA GLY A 63 -1.71 0.04 19.74
C GLY A 63 -2.04 1.22 18.84
N ARG A 64 -1.31 1.30 17.72
CA ARG A 64 -1.45 2.37 16.75
C ARG A 64 -1.29 1.87 15.32
N VAL A 65 -2.08 2.43 14.43
CA VAL A 65 -2.05 2.11 13.00
C VAL A 65 -1.37 3.25 12.25
N TYR A 66 -0.22 2.98 11.68
CA TYR A 66 0.56 3.88 10.85
C TYR A 66 0.25 3.62 9.37
N PHE A 67 -0.34 4.58 8.68
CA PHE A 67 -0.50 4.48 7.23
C PHE A 67 0.86 4.53 6.55
N GLY A 68 1.26 3.46 5.87
CA GLY A 68 2.47 3.43 5.06
C GLY A 68 2.34 4.33 3.83
N LYS A 69 2.81 5.58 3.92
CA LYS A 69 2.60 6.64 2.91
C LYS A 69 3.12 6.28 1.53
N LYS A 70 4.18 5.47 1.45
CA LYS A 70 4.72 4.90 0.22
C LYS A 70 3.69 4.16 -0.65
N ALA A 71 2.57 3.73 -0.06
CA ALA A 71 1.53 3.00 -0.78
C ALA A 71 0.65 3.90 -1.65
N ASN A 72 0.51 5.18 -1.28
CA ASN A 72 -0.15 6.20 -2.10
C ASN A 72 0.13 7.61 -1.55
N LYS A 73 0.53 8.53 -2.43
CA LYS A 73 0.96 9.89 -2.06
C LYS A 73 -0.17 10.90 -1.87
N ALA A 74 -1.44 10.54 -2.12
CA ALA A 74 -2.56 11.47 -2.03
C ALA A 74 -2.65 12.14 -0.65
N ALA A 75 -2.89 13.45 -0.64
CA ALA A 75 -3.09 14.24 0.56
C ALA A 75 -4.39 13.89 1.29
N ALA A 76 -5.38 13.44 0.53
CA ALA A 76 -6.68 13.03 1.05
C ALA A 76 -6.57 11.97 2.15
N TRP A 77 -5.63 11.02 2.03
CA TRP A 77 -5.40 9.98 3.05
C TRP A 77 -4.86 10.55 4.35
N LEU A 78 -3.94 11.51 4.26
CA LEU A 78 -3.34 12.15 5.44
C LEU A 78 -4.37 12.92 6.24
N ARG A 79 -5.30 13.60 5.55
CA ARG A 79 -6.42 14.31 6.19
C ARG A 79 -7.36 13.37 6.93
N GLU A 80 -7.61 12.17 6.38
CA GLU A 80 -8.41 11.16 7.10
C GLU A 80 -7.65 10.56 8.28
N VAL A 81 -6.34 10.30 8.14
CA VAL A 81 -5.49 9.89 9.26
C VAL A 81 -5.55 10.89 10.41
N ALA A 82 -5.41 12.21 10.11
CA ALA A 82 -5.47 13.26 11.11
C ALA A 82 -6.82 13.34 11.82
N LYS A 83 -7.94 13.14 11.09
CA LYS A 83 -9.30 13.14 11.66
C LYS A 83 -9.57 11.93 12.57
N LEU A 84 -8.97 10.78 12.27
CA LEU A 84 -9.26 9.50 12.92
C LEU A 84 -8.22 9.11 13.99
N ASP A 85 -7.41 10.06 14.43
CA ASP A 85 -6.31 9.81 15.39
C ASP A 85 -5.41 8.64 14.96
N GLY A 86 -5.15 8.55 13.66
CA GLY A 86 -4.21 7.58 13.08
C GLY A 86 -2.78 8.11 13.14
N ALA A 87 -1.86 7.35 12.53
CA ALA A 87 -0.46 7.73 12.40
C ALA A 87 0.02 7.48 10.96
N VAL A 88 1.20 7.98 10.61
CA VAL A 88 1.75 7.84 9.26
C VAL A 88 3.19 7.32 9.32
N ASP A 89 3.52 6.30 8.54
CA ASP A 89 4.88 5.83 8.32
C ASP A 89 5.48 6.51 7.08
N VAL A 90 6.62 7.19 7.26
CA VAL A 90 7.34 7.92 6.22
C VAL A 90 8.80 7.46 6.12
N ALA A 91 9.44 7.68 4.97
CA ALA A 91 10.82 7.31 4.72
C ALA A 91 11.67 8.43 4.12
N SER A 92 11.14 9.65 4.00
CA SER A 92 11.87 10.78 3.41
C SER A 92 11.41 12.12 3.99
N VAL A 93 12.25 13.15 3.85
CA VAL A 93 11.91 14.53 4.23
C VAL A 93 10.66 15.03 3.51
N PRO A 94 10.51 14.88 2.19
CA PRO A 94 9.28 15.30 1.50
C PRO A 94 8.03 14.61 2.03
N GLU A 95 8.08 13.32 2.33
CA GLU A 95 6.94 12.61 2.93
C GLU A 95 6.60 13.14 4.32
N PHE A 96 7.62 13.42 5.15
CA PHE A 96 7.45 13.96 6.49
C PHE A 96 6.79 15.35 6.44
N VAL A 97 7.33 16.26 5.63
CA VAL A 97 6.80 17.62 5.47
C VAL A 97 5.36 17.59 4.94
N HIS A 98 5.10 16.78 3.92
CA HIS A 98 3.75 16.62 3.37
C HIS A 98 2.76 16.07 4.41
N THR A 99 3.22 15.20 5.30
CA THR A 99 2.40 14.64 6.39
C THR A 99 2.01 15.72 7.39
N LEU A 100 2.97 16.54 7.84
CA LEU A 100 2.69 17.67 8.74
C LEU A 100 1.75 18.71 8.09
N ALA A 101 1.99 19.06 6.82
CA ALA A 101 1.20 20.03 6.07
C ALA A 101 -0.28 19.63 5.95
N ASN A 102 -0.61 18.34 6.08
CA ASN A 102 -1.97 17.82 6.03
C ASN A 102 -2.58 17.51 7.42
N GLY A 103 -2.00 18.05 8.48
CA GLY A 103 -2.62 18.09 9.82
C GLY A 103 -2.26 16.91 10.72
N VAL A 104 -1.39 16.00 10.31
CA VAL A 104 -0.88 14.92 11.18
C VAL A 104 0.16 15.50 12.12
N ARG A 105 0.05 15.22 13.42
CA ARG A 105 1.01 15.71 14.43
C ARG A 105 2.35 14.98 14.27
N GLY A 106 3.45 15.64 14.58
CA GLY A 106 4.78 15.03 14.47
C GLY A 106 4.96 13.79 15.35
N GLU A 107 4.35 13.76 16.55
CA GLU A 107 4.37 12.60 17.44
C GLU A 107 3.60 11.37 16.90
N ASP A 108 2.76 11.58 15.88
CA ASP A 108 2.00 10.55 15.16
C ASP A 108 2.71 10.11 13.88
N VAL A 109 3.96 10.52 13.69
CA VAL A 109 4.78 10.09 12.56
C VAL A 109 5.77 9.02 13.00
N GLY A 110 5.79 7.90 12.28
CA GLY A 110 6.83 6.90 12.31
C GLY A 110 7.80 7.12 11.15
N VAL A 111 9.09 6.96 11.39
CA VAL A 111 10.12 7.10 10.36
C VAL A 111 10.82 5.78 10.19
N THR A 112 10.64 5.15 9.03
CA THR A 112 11.23 3.85 8.68
C THR A 112 12.18 3.96 7.49
N GLY A 113 12.72 2.83 7.05
CA GLY A 113 13.69 2.73 5.96
C GLY A 113 15.12 2.54 6.47
N ALA A 114 15.99 2.07 5.56
CA ALA A 114 17.41 1.96 5.83
C ALA A 114 18.11 3.33 5.67
N ALA A 115 19.11 3.59 6.46
CA ALA A 115 20.04 4.74 6.33
C ALA A 115 19.31 6.08 6.09
N LYS A 116 18.50 6.50 7.05
CA LYS A 116 17.79 7.80 7.00
C LYS A 116 18.79 8.96 6.94
N SER A 117 18.44 10.03 6.20
CA SER A 117 19.28 11.23 6.14
C SER A 117 19.27 11.97 7.46
N ASP A 118 20.33 12.77 7.70
CA ASP A 118 20.46 13.57 8.90
C ASP A 118 19.32 14.59 9.03
N ASP A 119 18.88 15.18 7.91
CA ASP A 119 17.74 16.09 7.91
C ASP A 119 16.45 15.39 8.35
N LEU A 120 16.25 14.13 7.95
CA LEU A 120 15.07 13.36 8.36
C LEU A 120 15.13 12.99 9.85
N LEU A 121 16.30 12.61 10.36
CA LEU A 121 16.52 12.35 11.78
C LEU A 121 16.34 13.63 12.62
N TRP A 122 16.81 14.77 12.11
CA TRP A 122 16.62 16.07 12.76
C TRP A 122 15.14 16.47 12.82
N LEU A 123 14.39 16.34 11.72
CA LEU A 123 12.95 16.59 11.71
C LEU A 123 12.22 15.67 12.69
N ALA A 124 12.54 14.39 12.69
CA ALA A 124 11.94 13.42 13.61
C ALA A 124 12.16 13.83 15.08
N SER A 125 13.40 14.22 15.44
CA SER A 125 13.74 14.70 16.78
C SER A 125 12.91 15.93 17.15
N ARG A 126 12.88 16.95 16.29
CA ARG A 126 12.16 18.22 16.55
C ARG A 126 10.67 18.06 16.70
N HIS A 127 10.08 17.11 15.97
CA HIS A 127 8.64 16.88 15.95
C HIS A 127 8.17 15.74 16.88
N GLY A 128 9.11 15.07 17.58
CA GLY A 128 8.82 13.97 18.51
C GLY A 128 8.31 12.71 17.82
N ALA A 129 8.72 12.49 16.57
CA ALA A 129 8.41 11.28 15.82
C ALA A 129 9.15 10.06 16.38
N THR A 130 8.63 8.87 16.11
CA THR A 130 9.30 7.61 16.46
C THR A 130 10.14 7.13 15.28
N VAL A 131 11.42 6.81 15.49
CA VAL A 131 12.36 6.39 14.45
C VAL A 131 12.70 4.92 14.60
N ALA A 132 12.52 4.12 13.55
CA ALA A 132 13.02 2.76 13.50
C ALA A 132 14.51 2.77 13.10
N ILE A 133 15.40 2.51 14.04
CA ILE A 133 16.86 2.45 13.83
C ILE A 133 17.22 1.12 13.16
N ASP A 134 17.88 1.19 12.04
CA ASP A 134 18.16 0.06 11.15
C ASP A 134 19.64 -0.40 11.19
N ALA A 135 20.55 0.45 11.66
CA ALA A 135 21.99 0.19 11.71
C ALA A 135 22.70 0.98 12.84
N LEU A 136 23.91 0.53 13.25
CA LEU A 136 24.67 1.17 14.33
C LEU A 136 25.17 2.57 13.96
N ASP A 137 25.63 2.77 12.73
CA ASP A 137 26.07 4.09 12.26
C ASP A 137 24.92 5.10 12.21
N GLU A 138 23.72 4.65 11.88
CA GLU A 138 22.51 5.47 11.96
C GLU A 138 22.19 5.85 13.41
N LEU A 139 22.33 4.91 14.36
CA LEU A 139 22.15 5.20 15.78
C LEU A 139 23.10 6.29 16.27
N GLU A 140 24.38 6.23 15.89
CA GLU A 140 25.36 7.26 16.28
C GLU A 140 24.99 8.63 15.71
N ARG A 141 24.57 8.71 14.47
CA ARG A 141 24.06 9.96 13.88
C ARG A 141 22.81 10.47 14.58
N ALA A 142 21.89 9.56 14.91
CA ALA A 142 20.67 9.90 15.65
C ALA A 142 20.97 10.46 17.03
N ILE A 143 21.94 9.88 17.77
CA ILE A 143 22.41 10.37 19.07
C ILE A 143 23.02 11.78 18.95
N ALA A 144 23.86 12.00 17.93
CA ALA A 144 24.50 13.29 17.71
C ALA A 144 23.52 14.41 17.34
N ILE A 145 22.41 14.07 16.69
CA ILE A 145 21.39 15.01 16.22
C ILE A 145 20.30 15.27 17.28
N ALA A 146 20.04 14.29 18.16
CA ALA A 146 18.94 14.36 19.10
C ALA A 146 19.06 15.55 20.05
N ASP A 147 17.92 16.17 20.34
CA ASP A 147 17.83 17.25 21.32
C ASP A 147 17.78 16.66 22.74
N GLN A 148 18.69 17.07 23.59
CA GLN A 148 18.74 16.61 24.99
C GLN A 148 17.50 17.03 25.80
N ALA A 149 16.86 18.13 25.42
CA ALA A 149 15.60 18.57 26.05
C ALA A 149 14.40 17.70 25.63
N ARG A 150 14.50 17.00 24.51
CA ARG A 150 13.49 16.09 23.98
C ARG A 150 14.17 14.87 23.34
N PRO A 151 14.44 13.81 24.13
CA PRO A 151 15.08 12.61 23.61
C PRO A 151 14.34 12.02 22.41
N LEU A 152 15.08 11.56 21.41
CA LEU A 152 14.49 10.93 20.22
C LEU A 152 13.93 9.55 20.59
N ARG A 153 12.69 9.32 20.26
CA ARG A 153 11.97 8.07 20.46
C ARG A 153 12.39 7.06 19.39
N VAL A 154 12.88 5.90 19.79
CA VAL A 154 13.35 4.91 18.82
C VAL A 154 12.76 3.53 19.03
N LEU A 155 12.55 2.81 17.92
CA LEU A 155 12.38 1.37 17.86
C LEU A 155 13.65 0.78 17.24
N LEU A 156 14.27 -0.18 17.90
CA LEU A 156 15.41 -0.90 17.31
C LEU A 156 14.86 -1.97 16.35
N ARG A 157 15.19 -1.86 15.07
CA ARG A 157 14.70 -2.79 14.07
C ARG A 157 15.49 -4.08 14.07
N VAL A 158 14.83 -5.19 14.34
CA VAL A 158 15.43 -6.52 14.45
C VAL A 158 15.45 -7.20 13.08
N LEU A 159 16.60 -7.77 12.72
CA LEU A 159 16.74 -8.64 11.56
C LEU A 159 15.96 -9.94 11.78
N PRO A 160 14.92 -10.28 10.97
CA PRO A 160 14.17 -11.50 11.17
C PRO A 160 15.05 -12.75 10.97
N PRO A 161 15.00 -13.74 11.88
CA PRO A 161 15.88 -14.93 11.81
C PRO A 161 15.74 -15.73 10.50
N LYS A 162 14.55 -15.72 9.89
CA LYS A 162 14.29 -16.39 8.60
C LYS A 162 14.70 -15.59 7.36
N SER A 163 15.26 -14.39 7.55
CA SER A 163 15.70 -13.49 6.46
C SER A 163 17.13 -12.99 6.69
N PRO A 164 18.12 -13.88 6.87
CA PRO A 164 19.48 -13.48 7.30
C PRO A 164 20.21 -12.58 6.28
N ASN A 165 19.77 -12.58 5.02
CA ASN A 165 20.33 -11.76 3.94
C ASN A 165 19.52 -10.47 3.70
N SER A 166 18.56 -10.14 4.55
CA SER A 166 17.85 -8.87 4.44
C SER A 166 18.84 -7.70 4.59
N ARG A 167 18.65 -6.68 3.76
CA ARG A 167 19.41 -5.43 3.89
C ARG A 167 18.92 -4.55 5.05
N PHE A 168 17.96 -5.04 5.83
CA PHE A 168 17.31 -4.29 6.90
C PHE A 168 17.43 -5.01 8.23
N GLY A 169 17.61 -4.21 9.28
CA GLY A 169 17.54 -4.66 10.66
C GLY A 169 18.87 -5.08 11.25
N LEU A 170 18.98 -4.88 12.55
CA LEU A 170 20.12 -5.22 13.39
C LEU A 170 20.17 -6.74 13.61
N ASN A 171 21.29 -7.37 13.32
CA ASN A 171 21.54 -8.74 13.72
C ASN A 171 21.73 -8.83 15.26
N PRO A 172 21.76 -10.02 15.88
CA PRO A 172 21.84 -10.14 17.35
C PRO A 172 23.05 -9.43 17.99
N THR A 173 24.19 -9.42 17.30
CA THR A 173 25.41 -8.75 17.79
C THR A 173 25.24 -7.24 17.77
N ASP A 174 24.78 -6.69 16.65
CA ASP A 174 24.54 -5.27 16.48
C ASP A 174 23.38 -4.77 17.36
N LEU A 175 22.34 -5.58 17.57
CA LEU A 175 21.25 -5.25 18.49
C LEU A 175 21.75 -5.12 19.92
N SER A 176 22.60 -6.05 20.38
CA SER A 176 23.22 -5.97 21.70
C SER A 176 24.13 -4.76 21.85
N ALA A 177 24.87 -4.40 20.79
CA ALA A 177 25.68 -3.19 20.76
C ALA A 177 24.83 -1.92 20.80
N ALA A 178 23.74 -1.88 20.02
CA ALA A 178 22.80 -0.76 20.00
C ALA A 178 22.15 -0.53 21.37
N LEU A 179 21.72 -1.59 22.06
CA LEU A 179 21.14 -1.50 23.41
C LEU A 179 22.13 -0.91 24.42
N ARG A 180 23.39 -1.38 24.42
CA ARG A 180 24.43 -0.81 25.29
C ARG A 180 24.66 0.67 24.99
N ARG A 181 24.77 1.01 23.70
CA ARG A 181 24.99 2.39 23.25
C ARG A 181 23.82 3.32 23.60
N CYS A 182 22.57 2.86 23.47
CA CYS A 182 21.41 3.58 23.97
C CYS A 182 21.47 3.79 25.50
N GLY A 183 21.95 2.77 26.26
CA GLY A 183 22.12 2.88 27.70
C GLY A 183 23.10 3.99 28.13
N GLU A 184 24.12 4.25 27.32
CA GLU A 184 25.07 5.35 27.51
C GLU A 184 24.49 6.72 27.09
N ALA A 185 23.48 6.74 26.22
CA ALA A 185 22.92 7.94 25.61
C ALA A 185 21.45 8.22 26.03
N GLN A 186 21.06 7.87 27.24
CA GLN A 186 19.66 8.00 27.72
C GLN A 186 19.11 9.44 27.74
N GLN A 187 19.99 10.43 27.74
CA GLN A 187 19.56 11.84 27.61
C GLN A 187 19.17 12.20 26.16
N GLN A 188 19.68 11.50 25.17
CA GLN A 188 19.43 11.73 23.74
C GLN A 188 18.40 10.77 23.14
N ILE A 189 18.34 9.52 23.65
CA ILE A 189 17.56 8.43 23.06
C ILE A 189 16.63 7.80 24.09
N THR A 190 15.39 7.61 23.71
CA THR A 190 14.42 6.78 24.45
C THR A 190 14.06 5.55 23.63
N VAL A 191 14.48 4.37 24.09
CA VAL A 191 14.11 3.11 23.42
C VAL A 191 12.67 2.75 23.82
N GLU A 192 11.74 2.97 22.88
CA GLU A 192 10.33 2.59 23.06
C GLU A 192 10.09 1.10 22.87
N GLY A 193 11.00 0.43 22.16
CA GLY A 193 10.94 -0.99 21.94
C GLY A 193 11.59 -1.43 20.63
N PHE A 194 10.94 -2.37 19.95
CA PHE A 194 11.52 -3.05 18.80
C PHE A 194 10.56 -3.05 17.61
N SER A 195 11.13 -3.23 16.41
CA SER A 195 10.34 -3.39 15.20
C SER A 195 10.89 -4.50 14.31
N PHE A 196 10.04 -5.05 13.47
CA PHE A 196 10.44 -5.89 12.35
C PHE A 196 9.52 -5.71 11.14
N HIS A 197 9.95 -6.19 9.99
CA HIS A 197 9.11 -6.30 8.81
C HIS A 197 9.32 -7.67 8.16
N LEU A 198 8.25 -8.41 7.89
CA LEU A 198 8.29 -9.69 7.19
C LEU A 198 7.71 -9.56 5.79
N ASP A 199 8.32 -10.23 4.83
CA ASP A 199 7.73 -10.44 3.52
C ASP A 199 6.54 -11.41 3.60
N GLY A 200 5.65 -11.30 2.60
CA GLY A 200 4.47 -12.15 2.51
C GLY A 200 3.37 -11.81 3.52
N TYR A 201 2.39 -12.70 3.64
CA TYR A 201 1.14 -12.47 4.37
C TYR A 201 0.82 -13.56 5.41
N ALA A 202 1.82 -14.32 5.84
CA ALA A 202 1.62 -15.39 6.81
C ALA A 202 1.35 -14.84 8.22
N VAL A 203 0.30 -15.34 8.87
CA VAL A 203 -0.15 -14.94 10.21
C VAL A 203 0.81 -15.46 11.29
N LEU A 204 1.06 -16.77 11.31
CA LEU A 204 1.83 -17.43 12.37
C LEU A 204 3.25 -16.87 12.56
N PRO A 205 4.08 -16.71 11.53
CA PRO A 205 5.42 -16.13 11.70
C PRO A 205 5.44 -14.73 12.29
N ARG A 206 4.38 -13.92 11.99
CA ARG A 206 4.25 -12.57 12.58
C ARG A 206 3.94 -12.64 14.06
N ALA A 207 3.03 -13.53 14.45
CA ALA A 207 2.67 -13.72 15.87
C ALA A 207 3.86 -14.26 16.67
N GLU A 208 4.59 -15.25 16.15
CA GLU A 208 5.78 -15.83 16.79
C GLU A 208 6.88 -14.78 17.02
N LEU A 209 7.20 -14.00 15.97
CA LEU A 209 8.24 -12.97 16.11
C LEU A 209 7.78 -11.82 17.01
N ALA A 210 6.51 -11.42 16.95
CA ALA A 210 5.95 -10.44 17.86
C ALA A 210 6.05 -10.89 19.33
N ALA A 211 5.70 -12.14 19.64
CA ALA A 211 5.84 -12.70 20.97
C ALA A 211 7.30 -12.70 21.44
N THR A 212 8.24 -13.02 20.56
CA THR A 212 9.69 -12.92 20.86
C THR A 212 10.10 -11.48 21.24
N LEU A 213 9.59 -10.47 20.49
CA LEU A 213 9.88 -9.07 20.80
C LEU A 213 9.21 -8.61 22.11
N VAL A 214 8.06 -9.16 22.48
CA VAL A 214 7.44 -8.88 23.79
C VAL A 214 8.37 -9.34 24.93
N GLU A 215 8.95 -10.53 24.84
CA GLU A 215 9.90 -11.00 25.84
C GLU A 215 11.16 -10.13 25.87
N LEU A 216 11.69 -9.77 24.68
CA LEU A 216 12.85 -8.87 24.58
C LEU A 216 12.56 -7.49 25.22
N CYS A 217 11.32 -6.97 25.11
CA CYS A 217 10.91 -5.74 25.80
C CYS A 217 11.01 -5.89 27.34
N LYS A 218 10.58 -7.03 27.90
CA LYS A 218 10.66 -7.28 29.35
C LYS A 218 12.11 -7.35 29.81
N GLU A 219 12.95 -8.08 29.09
CA GLU A 219 14.39 -8.20 29.38
C GLU A 219 15.09 -6.84 29.34
N THR A 220 14.83 -6.05 28.30
CA THR A 220 15.43 -4.73 28.10
C THR A 220 15.00 -3.74 29.17
N ARG A 221 13.73 -3.76 29.59
CA ARG A 221 13.26 -2.96 30.75
C ARG A 221 14.04 -3.31 32.03
N SER A 222 14.18 -4.61 32.30
CA SER A 222 14.88 -5.07 33.49
C SER A 222 16.36 -4.72 33.49
N GLN A 223 17.01 -4.81 32.33
CA GLN A 223 18.44 -4.65 32.21
C GLN A 223 18.89 -3.19 32.11
N TYR A 224 18.16 -2.36 31.37
CA TYR A 224 18.55 -0.98 31.01
C TYR A 224 17.62 0.09 31.56
N GLY A 225 16.44 -0.25 32.08
CA GLY A 225 15.46 0.72 32.58
C GLY A 225 14.73 1.51 31.49
N PHE A 226 14.80 1.09 30.22
CA PHE A 226 14.07 1.73 29.13
C PHE A 226 12.57 1.45 29.22
N PRO A 227 11.69 2.30 28.67
CA PRO A 227 10.25 2.05 28.63
C PRO A 227 9.91 0.74 27.94
N CYS A 228 10.47 0.46 26.78
CA CYS A 228 10.21 -0.71 25.92
C CYS A 228 8.72 -1.10 25.91
N SER A 229 7.86 -0.12 25.71
CA SER A 229 6.40 -0.22 25.84
C SER A 229 5.68 -0.45 24.52
N ALA A 230 6.41 -0.64 23.40
CA ALA A 230 5.84 -0.84 22.09
C ALA A 230 6.66 -1.83 21.23
N ILE A 231 5.96 -2.53 20.34
CA ILE A 231 6.59 -3.24 19.22
C ILE A 231 5.88 -2.89 17.93
N SER A 232 6.61 -2.75 16.80
CA SER A 232 6.03 -2.67 15.46
C SER A 232 6.23 -4.00 14.73
N ILE A 233 5.15 -4.56 14.20
CA ILE A 233 5.19 -5.75 13.34
C ILE A 233 5.23 -5.39 11.85
N GLY A 234 5.41 -4.11 11.54
CA GLY A 234 5.47 -3.60 10.18
C GLY A 234 4.16 -3.70 9.41
N GLY A 235 4.28 -3.77 8.10
CA GLY A 235 3.17 -3.94 7.17
C GLY A 235 2.93 -5.39 6.78
N GLY A 236 2.55 -5.60 5.50
CA GLY A 236 2.29 -6.95 4.98
C GLY A 236 0.92 -7.48 5.39
N PHE A 237 -0.09 -6.61 5.44
CA PHE A 237 -1.50 -6.99 5.57
C PHE A 237 -2.08 -7.19 4.18
N ALA A 238 -2.65 -8.38 3.96
CA ALA A 238 -3.15 -8.81 2.66
C ALA A 238 -4.41 -8.06 2.22
N CYS A 239 -4.64 -8.02 0.90
CA CYS A 239 -5.90 -7.68 0.26
C CYS A 239 -6.37 -8.84 -0.62
N ALA A 240 -7.67 -8.96 -0.82
CA ALA A 240 -8.25 -9.84 -1.83
C ALA A 240 -8.85 -8.97 -2.94
N TYR A 241 -8.16 -8.89 -4.08
CA TYR A 241 -8.58 -8.10 -5.23
C TYR A 241 -9.64 -8.80 -6.08
N VAL A 242 -9.61 -10.14 -6.06
CA VAL A 242 -10.49 -11.01 -6.84
C VAL A 242 -10.99 -12.16 -5.97
N GLU A 243 -12.00 -12.90 -6.43
CA GLU A 243 -12.49 -14.07 -5.72
C GLU A 243 -11.48 -15.23 -5.78
N GLN A 244 -11.58 -16.14 -4.82
CA GLN A 244 -10.65 -17.28 -4.69
C GLN A 244 -10.66 -18.16 -5.93
N ASP A 245 -11.85 -18.48 -6.41
CA ASP A 245 -12.02 -19.39 -7.55
C ASP A 245 -11.45 -18.78 -8.84
N ASP A 246 -11.63 -17.47 -9.06
CA ASP A 246 -11.06 -16.77 -10.21
C ASP A 246 -9.52 -16.79 -10.15
N TRP A 247 -8.94 -16.55 -8.96
CA TRP A 247 -7.49 -16.60 -8.77
C TRP A 247 -6.92 -18.00 -8.98
N GLN A 248 -7.59 -19.03 -8.44
CA GLN A 248 -7.16 -20.41 -8.59
C GLN A 248 -7.27 -20.86 -10.05
N ASN A 249 -8.39 -20.59 -10.72
CA ASN A 249 -8.60 -20.90 -12.13
C ASN A 249 -7.55 -20.22 -13.02
N PHE A 250 -7.22 -18.94 -12.74
CA PHE A 250 -6.16 -18.24 -13.46
C PHE A 250 -4.80 -18.96 -13.32
N ARG A 251 -4.41 -19.34 -12.11
CA ARG A 251 -3.13 -20.00 -11.86
C ARG A 251 -3.02 -21.37 -12.52
N GLU A 252 -4.11 -22.13 -12.52
CA GLU A 252 -4.15 -23.48 -13.07
C GLU A 252 -4.16 -23.50 -14.61
N ARG A 253 -4.72 -22.44 -15.22
CA ARG A 253 -4.88 -22.34 -16.68
C ARG A 253 -3.98 -21.30 -17.32
N LEU A 254 -2.97 -20.82 -16.59
CA LEU A 254 -2.04 -19.82 -17.08
C LEU A 254 -1.28 -20.37 -18.31
N ASP A 255 -1.44 -19.70 -19.46
CA ASP A 255 -0.82 -20.06 -20.72
C ASP A 255 -0.35 -18.80 -21.46
N PRO A 256 0.90 -18.76 -21.98
CA PRO A 256 1.41 -17.60 -22.71
C PRO A 256 0.54 -17.15 -23.89
N SER A 257 -0.17 -18.06 -24.57
CA SER A 257 -1.06 -17.73 -25.69
C SER A 257 -2.23 -16.80 -25.30
N GLN A 258 -2.52 -16.67 -24.00
CA GLN A 258 -3.55 -15.74 -23.47
C GLN A 258 -3.06 -14.31 -23.41
N PHE A 259 -1.77 -14.07 -23.60
CA PHE A 259 -1.14 -12.76 -23.52
C PHE A 259 -0.72 -12.29 -24.91
N HIS A 260 -0.67 -10.98 -25.08
CA HIS A 260 -0.10 -10.36 -26.28
C HIS A 260 1.37 -10.77 -26.43
N ALA A 261 1.77 -11.06 -27.68
CA ALA A 261 3.11 -11.52 -28.03
C ALA A 261 3.58 -12.73 -27.19
N GLU A 262 2.64 -13.59 -26.74
CA GLU A 262 2.92 -14.77 -25.90
C GLU A 262 3.78 -14.44 -24.66
N LYS A 263 3.57 -13.24 -24.09
CA LYS A 263 4.31 -12.77 -22.92
C LYS A 263 4.17 -13.75 -21.77
N SER A 264 5.29 -14.16 -21.22
CA SER A 264 5.35 -14.99 -20.02
C SER A 264 5.76 -14.18 -18.80
N PHE A 265 5.21 -14.53 -17.64
CA PHE A 265 5.53 -13.92 -16.36
C PHE A 265 6.02 -14.97 -15.38
N GLN A 266 7.09 -14.67 -14.65
CA GLN A 266 7.66 -15.61 -13.67
C GLN A 266 6.81 -15.69 -12.40
N GLN A 267 6.18 -14.58 -12.02
CA GLN A 267 5.36 -14.48 -10.81
C GLN A 267 4.33 -13.35 -10.95
N PHE A 268 3.27 -13.46 -10.15
CA PHE A 268 2.27 -12.42 -9.97
C PHE A 268 2.16 -12.07 -8.49
N TYR A 269 1.66 -10.86 -8.20
CA TYR A 269 1.18 -10.56 -6.88
C TYR A 269 0.06 -11.55 -6.52
N PRO A 270 -0.06 -11.99 -5.25
CA PRO A 270 -1.14 -12.90 -4.85
C PRO A 270 -2.47 -12.12 -4.76
N TYR A 271 -3.24 -12.09 -5.86
CA TYR A 271 -4.46 -11.30 -5.97
C TYR A 271 -5.63 -11.79 -5.12
N HIS A 272 -5.57 -13.02 -4.62
CA HIS A 272 -6.44 -13.49 -3.55
C HIS A 272 -5.63 -13.97 -2.36
N GLN A 273 -6.04 -13.54 -1.16
CA GLN A 273 -5.50 -13.95 0.13
C GLN A 273 -6.64 -14.02 1.16
N SER A 274 -6.45 -14.84 2.20
CA SER A 274 -7.33 -14.92 3.36
C SER A 274 -6.51 -15.39 4.57
N PRO A 275 -6.69 -14.78 5.76
CA PRO A 275 -7.48 -13.56 6.04
C PRO A 275 -6.83 -12.29 5.47
N THR A 276 -7.59 -11.18 5.37
CA THR A 276 -7.13 -9.91 4.80
C THR A 276 -7.37 -8.73 5.76
N GLY A 277 -6.67 -7.63 5.55
CA GLY A 277 -6.89 -6.37 6.26
C GLY A 277 -7.00 -6.54 7.77
N ALA A 278 -8.05 -5.99 8.36
CA ALA A 278 -8.30 -6.06 9.80
C ALA A 278 -8.57 -7.48 10.31
N SER A 279 -9.15 -8.38 9.50
CA SER A 279 -9.33 -9.77 9.90
C SER A 279 -8.01 -10.55 10.00
N MET A 280 -7.00 -10.14 9.21
CA MET A 280 -5.65 -10.68 9.37
C MET A 280 -5.01 -10.22 10.69
N LEU A 281 -5.23 -8.97 11.10
CA LEU A 281 -4.79 -8.50 12.41
C LEU A 281 -5.46 -9.29 13.54
N ASP A 282 -6.77 -9.50 13.44
CA ASP A 282 -7.51 -10.30 14.42
C ASP A 282 -6.94 -11.72 14.55
N ALA A 283 -6.66 -12.37 13.42
CA ALA A 283 -6.03 -13.68 13.38
C ALA A 283 -4.63 -13.69 14.01
N ILE A 284 -3.80 -12.65 13.75
CA ILE A 284 -2.47 -12.51 14.36
C ILE A 284 -2.60 -12.43 15.90
N LEU A 285 -3.52 -11.59 16.40
CA LEU A 285 -3.73 -11.38 17.84
C LEU A 285 -4.34 -12.60 18.54
N ALA A 286 -5.14 -13.40 17.82
CA ALA A 286 -5.74 -14.64 18.31
C ALA A 286 -4.78 -15.85 18.23
N THR A 287 -3.64 -15.71 17.56
CA THR A 287 -2.68 -16.83 17.43
C THR A 287 -2.08 -17.19 18.78
N GLU A 288 -2.15 -18.47 19.12
CA GLU A 288 -1.47 -19.04 20.28
C GLU A 288 0.04 -19.17 20.00
N VAL A 289 0.86 -18.59 20.87
CA VAL A 289 2.32 -18.73 20.88
C VAL A 289 2.74 -19.28 22.24
N GLY A 290 3.12 -20.55 22.27
CA GLY A 290 3.23 -21.30 23.51
C GLY A 290 1.85 -21.65 24.06
N SER A 291 1.54 -21.22 25.27
CA SER A 291 0.26 -21.50 25.95
C SER A 291 -0.72 -20.31 25.98
N GLU A 292 -0.38 -19.21 25.34
CA GLU A 292 -1.17 -17.96 25.42
C GLU A 292 -1.32 -17.29 24.07
N MET A 293 -2.47 -16.67 23.84
CA MET A 293 -2.65 -15.82 22.65
C MET A 293 -1.69 -14.63 22.67
N LEU A 294 -1.26 -14.16 21.48
CA LEU A 294 -0.42 -12.98 21.36
C LEU A 294 -1.05 -11.76 22.05
N ALA A 295 -2.36 -11.55 21.89
CA ALA A 295 -3.07 -10.47 22.57
C ALA A 295 -2.86 -10.49 24.09
N SER A 296 -3.00 -11.66 24.73
CA SER A 296 -2.79 -11.82 26.17
C SER A 296 -1.36 -11.49 26.59
N LYS A 297 -0.35 -11.92 25.79
CA LYS A 297 1.05 -11.59 26.05
C LYS A 297 1.33 -10.10 25.99
N LEU A 298 0.78 -9.38 24.97
CA LEU A 298 0.91 -7.93 24.83
C LEU A 298 0.30 -7.19 26.03
N ILE A 299 -0.91 -7.59 26.43
CA ILE A 299 -1.62 -6.99 27.57
C ILE A 299 -0.84 -7.21 28.87
N ALA A 300 -0.48 -8.46 29.17
CA ALA A 300 0.25 -8.81 30.38
C ALA A 300 1.61 -8.11 30.49
N ALA A 301 2.28 -7.93 29.34
CA ALA A 301 3.56 -7.23 29.27
C ALA A 301 3.42 -5.71 29.22
N GLN A 302 2.21 -5.15 29.09
CA GLN A 302 1.97 -3.71 28.86
C GLN A 302 2.76 -3.20 27.66
N VAL A 303 2.72 -3.93 26.53
CA VAL A 303 3.38 -3.60 25.27
C VAL A 303 2.32 -3.26 24.23
N ALA A 304 2.37 -2.05 23.70
CA ALA A 304 1.53 -1.60 22.59
C ALA A 304 1.98 -2.22 21.26
N LEU A 305 1.01 -2.46 20.38
CA LEU A 305 1.25 -3.00 19.05
C LEU A 305 1.13 -1.91 17.99
N TYR A 306 2.22 -1.65 17.26
CA TYR A 306 2.25 -0.74 16.12
C TYR A 306 2.19 -1.52 14.81
N LEU A 307 1.41 -1.00 13.87
CA LEU A 307 1.12 -1.62 12.58
C LEU A 307 1.41 -0.61 11.47
N GLU A 308 1.96 -1.06 10.34
CA GLU A 308 2.30 -0.21 9.19
C GLU A 308 1.58 -0.66 7.91
N PRO A 309 0.24 -0.84 7.92
CA PRO A 309 -0.48 -1.25 6.72
C PRO A 309 -0.40 -0.14 5.64
N GLY A 310 0.00 -0.53 4.44
CA GLY A 310 -0.10 0.31 3.26
C GLY A 310 -1.33 -0.08 2.44
N ARG A 311 -1.19 -1.13 1.65
CA ARG A 311 -2.20 -1.65 0.72
C ARG A 311 -3.56 -1.92 1.36
N ALA A 312 -3.58 -2.50 2.55
CA ALA A 312 -4.82 -2.88 3.23
C ALA A 312 -5.67 -1.69 3.67
N LEU A 313 -5.08 -0.51 3.91
CA LEU A 313 -5.84 0.71 4.16
C LEU A 313 -6.42 1.32 2.88
N LEU A 314 -5.88 0.97 1.73
CA LEU A 314 -6.26 1.47 0.41
C LEU A 314 -7.16 0.49 -0.36
N ASP A 315 -7.53 -0.63 0.24
CA ASP A 315 -8.38 -1.64 -0.40
C ASP A 315 -9.76 -1.07 -0.70
N GLY A 316 -10.15 -1.14 -1.98
CA GLY A 316 -11.38 -0.56 -2.47
C GLY A 316 -11.47 0.97 -2.40
N ALA A 317 -10.34 1.69 -2.21
CA ALA A 317 -10.34 3.14 -2.02
C ALA A 317 -10.02 3.95 -3.29
N GLY A 318 -9.82 3.32 -4.44
CA GLY A 318 -9.58 4.07 -5.68
C GLY A 318 -9.65 3.21 -6.93
N LEU A 319 -9.81 3.89 -8.06
CA LEU A 319 -9.77 3.33 -9.39
C LEU A 319 -9.01 4.26 -10.34
N THR A 320 -8.55 3.73 -11.47
CA THR A 320 -7.80 4.51 -12.48
C THR A 320 -8.52 4.46 -13.82
N VAL A 321 -8.60 5.61 -14.48
CA VAL A 321 -9.29 5.79 -15.75
C VAL A 321 -8.32 6.25 -16.82
N PHE A 322 -8.35 5.57 -17.96
CA PHE A 322 -7.55 5.92 -19.13
C PHE A 322 -8.48 6.18 -20.32
N PRO A 323 -8.43 7.39 -20.95
CA PRO A 323 -9.10 7.64 -22.21
C PRO A 323 -8.53 6.79 -23.34
N VAL A 324 -9.41 6.19 -24.15
CA VAL A 324 -9.00 5.44 -25.35
C VAL A 324 -8.61 6.41 -26.44
N GLN A 325 -7.40 6.28 -26.97
CA GLN A 325 -6.89 7.03 -28.14
C GLN A 325 -7.19 6.30 -29.45
N GLY A 326 -7.19 4.98 -29.44
CA GLY A 326 -7.42 4.21 -30.63
C GLY A 326 -7.56 2.71 -30.40
N PHE A 327 -8.00 2.02 -31.45
CA PHE A 327 -8.11 0.58 -31.48
C PHE A 327 -7.63 0.04 -32.80
N LYS A 328 -6.68 -0.89 -32.76
CA LYS A 328 -6.12 -1.55 -33.94
C LYS A 328 -6.43 -3.04 -33.87
N ARG A 329 -7.01 -3.62 -34.94
CA ARG A 329 -7.18 -5.07 -35.08
C ARG A 329 -5.92 -5.66 -35.71
N ASN A 330 -5.40 -6.71 -35.11
CA ASN A 330 -4.46 -7.64 -35.71
C ASN A 330 -5.19 -8.92 -36.12
N ALA A 331 -4.48 -9.89 -36.69
CA ALA A 331 -5.09 -11.14 -37.18
C ALA A 331 -5.80 -11.93 -36.05
N GLU A 332 -5.24 -11.93 -34.84
CA GLU A 332 -5.72 -12.77 -33.74
C GLU A 332 -6.51 -12.02 -32.67
N HIS A 333 -6.16 -10.76 -32.41
CA HIS A 333 -6.77 -9.92 -31.39
C HIS A 333 -6.58 -8.43 -31.68
N GLY A 334 -7.16 -7.55 -30.86
CA GLY A 334 -6.95 -6.14 -30.96
C GLY A 334 -5.90 -5.58 -29.99
N ILE A 335 -5.46 -4.37 -30.28
CA ILE A 335 -4.69 -3.53 -29.34
C ILE A 335 -5.49 -2.26 -29.12
N VAL A 336 -5.83 -1.99 -27.87
CA VAL A 336 -6.39 -0.72 -27.42
C VAL A 336 -5.22 0.17 -27.01
N THR A 337 -5.09 1.32 -27.64
CA THR A 337 -4.12 2.34 -27.19
C THR A 337 -4.87 3.35 -26.32
N VAL A 338 -4.34 3.58 -25.10
CA VAL A 338 -4.90 4.56 -24.16
C VAL A 338 -3.98 5.76 -23.98
N ALA A 339 -4.55 6.91 -23.64
CA ALA A 339 -3.75 8.07 -23.19
C ALA A 339 -3.03 7.70 -21.90
N GLY A 340 -1.72 7.91 -21.84
CA GLY A 340 -0.87 7.59 -20.69
C GLY A 340 0.06 6.42 -20.92
N LEU A 341 0.76 6.03 -19.87
CA LEU A 341 1.85 5.05 -19.89
C LEU A 341 1.51 3.86 -18.99
N SER A 342 2.04 2.70 -19.34
CA SER A 342 1.96 1.51 -18.46
C SER A 342 2.58 1.77 -17.08
N MET A 343 3.56 2.66 -16.99
CA MET A 343 4.18 3.10 -15.75
C MET A 343 3.18 3.71 -14.75
N SER A 344 2.08 4.28 -15.23
CA SER A 344 1.06 4.91 -14.38
C SER A 344 0.14 3.90 -13.68
N LEU A 345 0.27 2.60 -13.95
CA LEU A 345 -0.63 1.59 -13.38
C LEU A 345 -0.03 0.19 -13.24
N SER A 346 1.16 -0.10 -13.68
CA SER A 346 1.60 -1.48 -13.79
C SER A 346 2.32 -2.03 -12.55
N GLU A 347 2.39 -3.36 -12.46
CA GLU A 347 3.31 -4.09 -11.58
C GLU A 347 4.70 -4.29 -12.24
N GLN A 348 5.08 -3.45 -13.19
CA GLN A 348 6.31 -3.59 -14.01
C GLN A 348 7.59 -3.74 -13.18
N TRP A 349 7.67 -3.07 -12.04
CA TRP A 349 8.82 -3.20 -11.14
C TRP A 349 9.03 -4.63 -10.60
N LYS A 350 7.99 -5.49 -10.69
CA LYS A 350 8.06 -6.94 -10.46
C LYS A 350 8.07 -7.74 -11.76
N ASN A 351 8.17 -7.07 -12.92
CA ASN A 351 7.98 -7.68 -14.23
C ASN A 351 6.67 -8.50 -14.28
N SER A 352 5.58 -7.89 -13.84
CA SER A 352 4.27 -8.49 -13.65
C SER A 352 3.18 -7.59 -14.20
N GLU A 353 1.96 -8.11 -14.32
CA GLU A 353 0.76 -7.39 -14.77
C GLU A 353 -0.19 -7.14 -13.58
N TYR A 354 -0.90 -6.02 -13.57
CA TYR A 354 -2.04 -5.81 -12.68
C TYR A 354 -3.25 -6.60 -13.20
N LEU A 355 -3.59 -7.70 -12.50
CA LEU A 355 -4.54 -8.69 -13.02
C LEU A 355 -6.04 -8.35 -12.91
N PRO A 356 -6.55 -7.54 -11.95
CA PRO A 356 -7.98 -7.22 -11.95
C PRO A 356 -8.43 -6.71 -13.32
N THR A 357 -9.47 -7.33 -13.87
CA THR A 357 -9.89 -7.11 -15.26
C THR A 357 -10.37 -5.67 -15.47
N PRO A 358 -9.75 -4.92 -16.39
CA PRO A 358 -10.21 -3.58 -16.75
C PRO A 358 -11.55 -3.63 -17.49
N MET A 359 -12.32 -2.56 -17.37
CA MET A 359 -13.65 -2.44 -17.93
C MET A 359 -13.71 -1.33 -18.96
N LEU A 360 -14.49 -1.56 -20.02
CA LEU A 360 -14.79 -0.56 -21.04
C LEU A 360 -16.03 0.24 -20.63
N VAL A 361 -15.88 1.55 -20.50
CA VAL A 361 -16.99 2.51 -20.39
C VAL A 361 -17.16 3.18 -21.74
N GLN A 362 -18.26 2.87 -22.40
CA GLN A 362 -18.59 3.40 -23.72
C GLN A 362 -19.15 4.82 -23.57
N ARG A 363 -18.62 5.75 -24.37
CA ARG A 363 -19.10 7.13 -24.44
C ARG A 363 -19.72 7.40 -25.81
N GLY A 364 -20.69 8.33 -25.84
CA GLY A 364 -21.40 8.68 -27.09
C GLY A 364 -22.61 7.78 -27.38
N PRO A 365 -23.10 7.79 -28.64
CA PRO A 365 -24.32 7.08 -29.00
C PRO A 365 -24.15 5.56 -28.92
N ASP A 366 -25.30 4.87 -28.71
CA ASP A 366 -25.37 3.41 -28.70
C ASP A 366 -24.75 2.81 -29.96
N ARG A 367 -24.12 1.68 -29.82
CA ARG A 367 -23.45 0.97 -30.90
C ARG A 367 -23.59 -0.55 -30.74
N PRO A 368 -23.42 -1.31 -31.86
CA PRO A 368 -23.47 -2.76 -31.81
C PRO A 368 -22.46 -3.33 -30.77
N GLN A 369 -22.93 -4.33 -30.02
CA GLN A 369 -22.14 -5.04 -29.00
C GLN A 369 -21.46 -6.25 -29.68
N GLU A 370 -20.44 -5.98 -30.46
CA GLU A 370 -19.57 -7.02 -31.05
C GLU A 370 -18.41 -7.28 -30.12
N ARG A 371 -18.35 -8.45 -29.46
CA ARG A 371 -17.29 -8.82 -28.56
C ARG A 371 -15.95 -8.88 -29.26
N VAL A 372 -14.94 -8.28 -28.66
CA VAL A 372 -13.56 -8.30 -29.19
C VAL A 372 -12.57 -8.65 -28.09
N ARG A 373 -11.53 -9.40 -28.46
CA ARG A 373 -10.37 -9.63 -27.58
C ARG A 373 -9.32 -8.59 -27.88
N ALA A 374 -8.76 -7.96 -26.83
CA ALA A 374 -7.69 -7.01 -26.98
C ALA A 374 -6.77 -6.94 -25.77
N ALA A 375 -5.51 -6.66 -26.01
CA ALA A 375 -4.56 -6.15 -25.01
C ALA A 375 -4.67 -4.62 -24.93
N ILE A 376 -4.10 -4.01 -23.88
CA ILE A 376 -4.13 -2.56 -23.69
C ILE A 376 -2.71 -2.03 -23.63
N GLY A 377 -2.35 -1.20 -24.61
CA GLY A 377 -1.07 -0.50 -24.71
C GLY A 377 -1.19 0.97 -24.28
N GLY A 378 -0.08 1.52 -23.83
CA GLY A 378 0.08 2.95 -23.60
C GLY A 378 0.34 3.74 -24.88
N SER A 379 0.57 5.04 -24.73
CA SER A 379 0.75 5.98 -25.87
C SER A 379 2.21 6.25 -26.22
N SER A 380 3.17 5.59 -25.56
CA SER A 380 4.57 5.77 -25.89
C SER A 380 5.00 5.02 -27.16
N CYS A 381 6.17 5.37 -27.68
CA CYS A 381 6.78 4.67 -28.82
C CYS A 381 7.47 3.35 -28.44
N MET A 382 7.39 2.90 -27.18
CA MET A 382 8.02 1.66 -26.72
C MET A 382 7.11 0.46 -26.95
N GLU A 383 7.65 -0.58 -27.57
CA GLU A 383 6.91 -1.82 -27.89
C GLU A 383 6.31 -2.51 -26.64
N TYR A 384 6.96 -2.38 -25.48
CA TYR A 384 6.49 -2.97 -24.24
C TYR A 384 5.79 -1.98 -23.29
N ASP A 385 5.37 -0.85 -23.79
CA ASP A 385 4.47 0.04 -23.04
C ASP A 385 3.04 -0.53 -23.07
N VAL A 386 2.85 -1.62 -22.37
CA VAL A 386 1.60 -2.39 -22.31
C VAL A 386 1.09 -2.45 -20.88
N LEU A 387 -0.10 -1.89 -20.64
CA LEU A 387 -0.77 -1.90 -19.33
C LEU A 387 -1.35 -3.28 -19.01
N THR A 388 -1.99 -3.90 -20.00
CA THR A 388 -2.59 -5.22 -19.87
C THR A 388 -2.18 -6.08 -21.05
N TRP A 389 -1.32 -7.04 -20.79
CA TRP A 389 -0.85 -8.01 -21.78
C TRP A 389 -1.89 -9.10 -22.09
N ARG A 390 -2.75 -9.44 -21.10
CA ARG A 390 -3.83 -10.39 -21.30
C ARG A 390 -4.80 -9.91 -22.39
N LYS A 391 -5.24 -10.84 -23.22
CA LYS A 391 -6.24 -10.60 -24.28
C LYS A 391 -7.63 -10.54 -23.63
N ILE A 392 -8.00 -9.38 -23.07
CA ILE A 392 -9.30 -9.15 -22.40
C ILE A 392 -10.45 -9.23 -23.40
N LEU A 393 -11.55 -9.86 -23.02
CA LEU A 393 -12.78 -9.90 -23.82
C LEU A 393 -13.64 -8.68 -23.49
N PHE A 394 -13.63 -7.68 -24.36
CA PHE A 394 -14.50 -6.51 -24.25
C PHE A 394 -15.88 -6.77 -24.90
N PRO A 395 -16.96 -6.17 -24.36
CA PRO A 395 -18.32 -6.32 -24.90
C PRO A 395 -18.48 -5.68 -26.29
N ALA A 396 -17.67 -4.69 -26.61
CA ALA A 396 -17.63 -4.01 -27.90
C ALA A 396 -16.21 -3.57 -28.24
N ALA A 397 -15.94 -3.32 -29.51
CA ALA A 397 -14.67 -2.72 -29.92
C ALA A 397 -14.51 -1.31 -29.32
N PRO A 398 -13.46 -1.06 -28.53
CA PRO A 398 -13.19 0.27 -27.99
C PRO A 398 -12.99 1.29 -29.11
N ARG A 399 -13.45 2.54 -28.90
CA ARG A 399 -13.32 3.65 -29.85
C ARG A 399 -12.63 4.82 -29.18
N HIS A 400 -12.04 5.68 -30.00
CA HIS A 400 -11.52 6.94 -29.53
C HIS A 400 -12.54 7.70 -28.67
N GLY A 401 -12.12 8.14 -27.50
CA GLY A 401 -12.96 8.82 -26.52
C GLY A 401 -13.69 7.93 -25.52
N ASP A 402 -13.74 6.60 -25.69
CA ASP A 402 -14.17 5.68 -24.64
C ASP A 402 -13.18 5.71 -23.47
N LEU A 403 -13.55 5.07 -22.35
CA LEU A 403 -12.68 4.99 -21.18
C LEU A 403 -12.39 3.53 -20.82
N ILE A 404 -11.17 3.25 -20.43
CA ILE A 404 -10.78 2.01 -19.77
C ILE A 404 -10.63 2.29 -18.27
N VAL A 405 -11.39 1.56 -17.46
CA VAL A 405 -11.39 1.71 -16.00
C VAL A 405 -10.74 0.50 -15.35
N TYR A 406 -9.69 0.75 -14.58
CA TYR A 406 -9.02 -0.24 -13.74
C TYR A 406 -9.51 -0.11 -12.30
N PRO A 407 -10.16 -1.12 -11.74
CA PRO A 407 -10.71 -1.09 -10.38
C PRO A 407 -9.61 -1.31 -9.33
N ASN A 408 -9.86 -0.81 -8.11
CA ASN A 408 -9.08 -1.07 -6.88
C ASN A 408 -7.57 -0.80 -7.02
N THR A 409 -7.20 0.34 -7.59
CA THR A 409 -5.81 0.68 -7.93
C THR A 409 -5.09 1.56 -6.89
N ALA A 410 -5.76 1.97 -5.80
CA ALA A 410 -5.17 2.92 -4.84
C ALA A 410 -3.90 2.38 -4.15
N GLY A 411 -3.79 1.07 -3.98
CA GLY A 411 -2.66 0.46 -3.27
C GLY A 411 -1.44 0.21 -4.15
N TYR A 412 -0.52 1.15 -4.24
CA TYR A 412 0.74 1.16 -5.00
C TYR A 412 0.60 1.43 -6.51
N GLN A 413 -0.45 0.99 -7.19
CA GLN A 413 -0.56 1.10 -8.66
C GLN A 413 -0.51 2.55 -9.15
N MET A 414 -1.01 3.50 -8.37
CA MET A 414 -1.07 4.91 -8.77
C MET A 414 0.28 5.65 -8.70
N ASP A 415 1.22 5.23 -7.84
CA ASP A 415 2.38 6.05 -7.46
C ASP A 415 3.74 5.35 -7.54
N LYS A 416 3.77 4.06 -7.82
CA LYS A 416 5.01 3.31 -7.65
C LYS A 416 5.96 3.40 -8.83
N ASN A 417 5.43 3.52 -10.03
CA ASN A 417 6.17 3.52 -11.28
C ASN A 417 5.91 4.80 -12.09
N GLU A 418 5.80 5.94 -11.43
CA GLU A 418 5.55 7.22 -12.08
C GLU A 418 6.63 7.57 -13.09
N SER A 419 6.21 8.07 -14.25
CA SER A 419 7.10 8.52 -15.29
C SER A 419 6.42 9.61 -16.13
N GLU A 420 7.15 10.69 -16.39
CA GLU A 420 6.78 11.75 -17.34
C GLU A 420 7.43 11.51 -18.73
N PHE A 421 7.61 10.25 -19.10
CA PHE A 421 8.16 9.91 -20.40
C PHE A 421 7.34 10.53 -21.52
N HIS A 422 7.97 11.04 -22.57
CA HIS A 422 7.38 11.88 -23.61
C HIS A 422 6.79 13.23 -23.12
N GLN A 423 7.16 13.68 -21.92
CA GLN A 423 6.59 14.85 -21.26
C GLN A 423 5.08 14.73 -20.99
N LEU A 424 4.56 13.50 -20.89
CA LEU A 424 3.20 13.26 -20.48
C LEU A 424 3.08 13.54 -18.98
N ALA A 425 2.06 14.30 -18.61
CA ALA A 425 1.80 14.61 -17.21
C ALA A 425 1.41 13.33 -16.44
N LEU A 426 1.83 13.27 -15.18
CA LEU A 426 1.37 12.20 -14.28
C LEU A 426 -0.14 12.29 -14.09
N PRO A 427 -0.87 11.15 -14.04
CA PRO A 427 -2.30 11.15 -13.82
C PRO A 427 -2.65 11.83 -12.48
N PRO A 428 -3.45 12.90 -12.48
CA PRO A 428 -3.85 13.56 -11.25
C PRO A 428 -4.79 12.68 -10.43
N LYS A 429 -4.79 12.90 -9.11
CA LYS A 429 -5.72 12.27 -8.19
C LYS A 429 -6.94 13.17 -7.99
N ILE A 430 -8.10 12.58 -8.13
CA ILE A 430 -9.40 13.23 -8.01
C ILE A 430 -10.10 12.62 -6.80
N VAL A 431 -10.33 13.44 -5.80
CA VAL A 431 -11.11 13.03 -4.62
C VAL A 431 -12.58 13.05 -5.00
N VAL A 432 -13.25 11.92 -4.80
CA VAL A 432 -14.69 11.79 -4.98
C VAL A 432 -15.37 11.59 -3.62
N SER A 433 -16.52 12.21 -3.47
CA SER A 433 -17.45 12.00 -2.35
C SER A 433 -18.86 11.84 -2.89
N GLN A 434 -19.70 11.12 -2.16
CA GLN A 434 -21.08 10.87 -2.53
C GLN A 434 -22.01 11.39 -1.44
N GLU A 435 -22.89 12.31 -1.81
CA GLU A 435 -23.90 12.89 -0.90
C GLU A 435 -25.27 12.79 -1.55
N GLY A 436 -26.24 12.20 -0.84
CA GLY A 436 -27.60 12.02 -1.38
C GLY A 436 -27.68 11.23 -2.69
N GLY A 437 -26.71 10.37 -2.97
CA GLY A 437 -26.63 9.59 -4.20
C GLY A 437 -25.91 10.27 -5.36
N ALA A 438 -25.61 11.56 -5.26
CA ALA A 438 -24.87 12.31 -6.28
C ALA A 438 -23.37 12.37 -5.94
N PHE A 439 -22.53 12.27 -6.97
CA PHE A 439 -21.09 12.46 -6.82
C PHE A 439 -20.70 13.92 -6.91
N THR A 440 -19.79 14.31 -6.02
CA THR A 440 -19.00 15.55 -6.13
C THR A 440 -17.54 15.18 -6.26
N TRP A 441 -16.75 16.03 -6.91
CA TRP A 441 -15.33 15.77 -7.07
C TRP A 441 -14.49 17.04 -6.98
N ARG A 442 -13.24 16.87 -6.59
CA ARG A 442 -12.22 17.92 -6.57
C ARG A 442 -10.83 17.34 -6.83
N MET A 443 -9.91 18.17 -7.27
CA MET A 443 -8.49 17.79 -7.33
C MET A 443 -7.97 17.51 -5.92
N ASP A 444 -7.16 16.45 -5.77
CA ASP A 444 -6.37 16.28 -4.56
C ASP A 444 -5.19 17.26 -4.63
N GLN A 445 -5.24 18.27 -3.80
CA GLN A 445 -4.17 19.27 -3.69
C GLN A 445 -3.33 18.96 -2.46
N PRO A 446 -1.98 19.01 -2.60
CA PRO A 446 -1.05 18.77 -1.49
C PRO A 446 -1.24 19.73 -0.32
#